data_2a41be658bc759dd6046dfda75fc53d6
#
_entry.id   2a41be658bc759dd6046dfda75fc53d6
#
_cell.length_a   1.000
_cell.length_b   1.000
_cell.length_c   1.000
_cell.angle_alpha   90.00
_cell.angle_beta   90.00
_cell.angle_gamma   90.00
#
_symmetry.space_group_name_H-M   'P 1'
#
loop_
_entity.id
_entity.type
_entity.pdbx_description
1 polymer ?
#
loop_
_entity_poly.entity_id
_entity_poly.type
_entity_poly.pdbx_seq_one_letter_code
_entity_poly.pdbx_strand_id
1 'polypeptide(L)'
;MSTQNDLADIALGELGNGPDKYRSWYYGCEMYGTAWCAVFVSWCANECGILNTLIPKEDGAGSFAREGVPNNMGEWLEAKRYVEPMVGDIITYRDGGEYNDQYHADHVGIIVGVSESGDGTWDITAVEGNTGGDNDSSCVNKRYYNSKNGYVYAYYRPNYDN
;
A
#
# COMPACT_ATOMS: atom_id res chain seq x y z
N MET A 1 -10.29 1.90 -18.75
CA MET A 1 -9.12 2.54 -18.14
C MET A 1 -9.07 2.21 -16.66
N SER A 2 -7.87 1.88 -16.19
CA SER A 2 -7.68 1.58 -14.78
C SER A 2 -7.73 2.85 -13.95
N THR A 3 -8.42 2.79 -12.84
CA THR A 3 -8.61 3.90 -11.92
C THR A 3 -8.20 3.48 -10.52
N GLN A 4 -8.18 4.43 -9.60
CA GLN A 4 -7.97 4.14 -8.20
C GLN A 4 -9.02 3.16 -7.65
N ASN A 5 -10.25 3.22 -8.15
CA ASN A 5 -11.32 2.29 -7.72
C ASN A 5 -11.05 0.87 -8.21
N ASP A 6 -10.49 0.71 -9.40
CA ASP A 6 -10.16 -0.62 -9.93
C ASP A 6 -9.10 -1.29 -9.05
N LEU A 7 -8.07 -0.54 -8.63
CA LEU A 7 -7.05 -1.09 -7.75
C LEU A 7 -7.65 -1.50 -6.40
N ALA A 8 -8.52 -0.67 -5.83
CA ALA A 8 -9.20 -0.96 -4.57
C ALA A 8 -10.06 -2.22 -4.69
N ASP A 9 -10.81 -2.37 -5.76
CA ASP A 9 -11.68 -3.53 -5.98
C ASP A 9 -10.87 -4.81 -6.12
N ILE A 10 -9.73 -4.76 -6.82
CA ILE A 10 -8.82 -5.90 -6.95
C ILE A 10 -8.32 -6.33 -5.57
N ALA A 11 -7.86 -5.38 -4.76
CA ALA A 11 -7.37 -5.68 -3.42
C ALA A 11 -8.45 -6.30 -2.53
N LEU A 12 -9.66 -5.77 -2.58
CA LEU A 12 -10.80 -6.30 -1.81
C LEU A 12 -11.16 -7.73 -2.23
N GLY A 13 -10.98 -8.07 -3.49
CA GLY A 13 -11.23 -9.43 -4.00
C GLY A 13 -10.26 -10.48 -3.48
N GLU A 14 -9.17 -10.06 -2.85
CA GLU A 14 -8.11 -10.96 -2.39
C GLU A 14 -8.16 -11.24 -0.88
N LEU A 15 -9.13 -10.70 -0.17
CA LEU A 15 -9.24 -10.87 1.29
C LEU A 15 -9.24 -12.36 1.69
N GLY A 16 -8.43 -12.70 2.69
CA GLY A 16 -8.32 -14.05 3.22
C GLY A 16 -7.22 -14.90 2.57
N ASN A 17 -6.64 -14.47 1.46
CA ASN A 17 -5.60 -15.23 0.78
C ASN A 17 -4.26 -15.16 1.53
N GLY A 18 -3.54 -16.27 1.55
CA GLY A 18 -2.20 -16.35 2.12
C GLY A 18 -1.11 -15.90 1.14
N PRO A 19 0.17 -16.04 1.53
CA PRO A 19 1.29 -15.45 0.80
C PRO A 19 1.69 -16.15 -0.50
N ASP A 20 1.42 -17.44 -0.65
CA ASP A 20 2.06 -18.26 -1.69
C ASP A 20 1.81 -17.74 -3.11
N LYS A 21 0.58 -17.38 -3.41
CA LYS A 21 0.18 -16.85 -4.72
C LYS A 21 0.99 -15.62 -5.11
N TYR A 22 1.17 -14.69 -4.18
CA TYR A 22 1.82 -13.41 -4.45
C TYR A 22 3.32 -13.55 -4.51
N ARG A 23 3.91 -14.28 -3.57
CA ARG A 23 5.36 -14.53 -3.56
C ARG A 23 5.79 -15.34 -4.77
N SER A 24 5.01 -16.37 -5.14
CA SER A 24 5.31 -17.19 -6.33
C SER A 24 5.29 -16.37 -7.61
N TRP A 25 4.32 -15.46 -7.72
CA TRP A 25 4.25 -14.54 -8.85
C TRP A 25 5.47 -13.61 -8.90
N TYR A 26 5.88 -13.08 -7.74
CA TYR A 26 6.96 -12.10 -7.68
C TYR A 26 8.33 -12.74 -7.86
N TYR A 27 8.60 -13.81 -7.13
CA TYR A 27 9.93 -14.43 -7.04
C TYR A 27 10.10 -15.68 -7.88
N GLY A 28 9.04 -16.28 -8.37
CA GLY A 28 9.07 -17.56 -9.05
C GLY A 28 9.07 -18.77 -8.11
N CYS A 29 8.96 -18.54 -6.81
CA CYS A 29 8.87 -19.58 -5.78
C CYS A 29 8.21 -18.99 -4.53
N GLU A 30 7.83 -19.83 -3.57
CA GLU A 30 7.10 -19.38 -2.38
C GLU A 30 7.90 -18.45 -1.46
N MET A 31 9.21 -18.45 -1.57
CA MET A 31 10.10 -17.59 -0.75
C MET A 31 9.72 -17.57 0.73
N TYR A 32 9.64 -18.74 1.34
CA TYR A 32 9.25 -18.87 2.74
C TYR A 32 10.05 -17.94 3.66
N GLY A 33 9.39 -17.38 4.66
CA GLY A 33 9.98 -16.47 5.63
C GLY A 33 10.11 -15.03 5.17
N THR A 34 9.77 -14.72 3.92
CA THR A 34 9.90 -13.38 3.36
C THR A 34 8.61 -12.59 3.57
N ALA A 35 8.72 -11.35 4.04
CA ALA A 35 7.61 -10.42 4.15
C ALA A 35 7.03 -10.12 2.76
N TRP A 36 5.71 -9.97 2.67
CA TRP A 36 5.05 -9.88 1.37
C TRP A 36 4.00 -8.77 1.27
N CYS A 37 4.00 -7.79 2.19
CA CYS A 37 3.05 -6.68 2.13
C CYS A 37 3.22 -5.87 0.83
N ALA A 38 4.45 -5.53 0.45
CA ALA A 38 4.73 -4.82 -0.79
C ALA A 38 4.55 -5.71 -2.02
N VAL A 39 4.89 -6.98 -1.91
CA VAL A 39 4.66 -7.96 -2.98
C VAL A 39 3.17 -8.02 -3.33
N PHE A 40 2.29 -8.01 -2.32
CA PHE A 40 0.85 -7.97 -2.53
C PHE A 40 0.42 -6.72 -3.30
N VAL A 41 0.93 -5.55 -2.91
CA VAL A 41 0.62 -4.29 -3.62
C VAL A 41 1.07 -4.38 -5.09
N SER A 42 2.27 -4.89 -5.33
CA SER A 42 2.78 -5.09 -6.70
C SER A 42 1.88 -6.03 -7.50
N TRP A 43 1.42 -7.11 -6.88
CA TRP A 43 0.51 -8.05 -7.53
C TRP A 43 -0.81 -7.37 -7.94
N CYS A 44 -1.39 -6.60 -7.03
CA CYS A 44 -2.63 -5.86 -7.31
C CYS A 44 -2.42 -4.86 -8.46
N ALA A 45 -1.29 -4.17 -8.48
CA ALA A 45 -0.95 -3.24 -9.55
C ALA A 45 -0.84 -3.97 -10.90
N ASN A 46 -0.27 -5.17 -10.90
CA ASN A 46 -0.17 -5.98 -12.11
C ASN A 46 -1.55 -6.38 -12.64
N GLU A 47 -2.44 -6.82 -11.77
CA GLU A 47 -3.81 -7.18 -12.14
C GLU A 47 -4.60 -5.96 -12.63
N CYS A 48 -4.29 -4.79 -12.11
CA CYS A 48 -4.91 -3.52 -12.50
C CYS A 48 -4.33 -2.95 -13.81
N GLY A 49 -3.25 -3.54 -14.33
CA GLY A 49 -2.62 -3.07 -15.57
C GLY A 49 -1.77 -1.81 -15.41
N ILE A 50 -1.38 -1.47 -14.18
CA ILE A 50 -0.62 -0.24 -13.92
C ILE A 50 0.78 -0.50 -13.33
N LEU A 51 1.19 -1.76 -13.29
CA LEU A 51 2.54 -2.10 -12.82
C LEU A 51 3.59 -1.50 -13.75
N ASN A 52 4.61 -0.87 -13.15
CA ASN A 52 5.71 -0.18 -13.84
C ASN A 52 5.30 1.02 -14.71
N THR A 53 4.04 1.44 -14.65
CA THR A 53 3.58 2.70 -15.24
C THR A 53 3.19 3.70 -14.16
N LEU A 54 2.40 3.27 -13.18
CA LEU A 54 1.95 4.10 -12.06
C LEU A 54 2.45 3.58 -10.71
N ILE A 55 2.69 2.27 -10.59
CA ILE A 55 3.21 1.63 -9.38
C ILE A 55 4.38 0.76 -9.81
N PRO A 56 5.61 1.05 -9.36
CA PRO A 56 6.75 0.20 -9.70
C PRO A 56 6.63 -1.18 -9.05
N LYS A 57 7.21 -2.20 -9.68
CA LYS A 57 7.24 -3.55 -9.13
C LYS A 57 8.28 -3.60 -8.01
N GLU A 58 7.83 -3.68 -6.77
CA GLU A 58 8.70 -3.60 -5.60
C GLU A 58 8.29 -4.60 -4.53
N ASP A 59 9.26 -5.01 -3.71
CA ASP A 59 9.04 -5.89 -2.57
C ASP A 59 9.34 -5.21 -1.23
N GLY A 60 9.68 -3.93 -1.24
CA GLY A 60 9.92 -3.12 -0.05
C GLY A 60 8.85 -2.05 0.14
N ALA A 61 8.38 -1.87 1.36
CA ALA A 61 7.24 -0.98 1.65
C ALA A 61 7.49 0.48 1.25
N GLY A 62 8.72 0.97 1.40
CA GLY A 62 9.08 2.34 1.01
C GLY A 62 9.51 2.49 -0.44
N SER A 63 9.69 1.38 -1.15
CA SER A 63 10.30 1.40 -2.48
C SER A 63 9.37 1.94 -3.57
N PHE A 64 8.05 1.88 -3.36
CA PHE A 64 7.10 2.43 -4.34
C PHE A 64 7.32 3.92 -4.56
N ALA A 65 7.43 4.68 -3.48
CA ALA A 65 7.69 6.11 -3.58
C ALA A 65 9.13 6.40 -4.01
N ARG A 66 10.08 5.63 -3.48
CA ARG A 66 11.50 5.83 -3.80
C ARG A 66 11.76 5.70 -5.30
N GLU A 67 11.09 4.75 -5.96
CA GLU A 67 11.21 4.55 -7.41
C GLU A 67 10.17 5.37 -8.19
N GLY A 68 8.93 5.45 -7.69
CA GLY A 68 7.84 6.05 -8.43
C GLY A 68 7.90 7.57 -8.51
N VAL A 69 8.28 8.24 -7.42
CA VAL A 69 8.29 9.71 -7.38
C VAL A 69 9.32 10.29 -8.34
N PRO A 70 10.60 9.86 -8.34
CA PRO A 70 11.58 10.40 -9.29
C PRO A 70 11.25 10.09 -10.74
N ASN A 71 10.49 9.03 -11.01
CA ASN A 71 10.12 8.62 -12.37
C ASN A 71 8.76 9.16 -12.80
N ASN A 72 8.20 10.11 -12.06
CA ASN A 72 6.93 10.76 -12.36
C ASN A 72 5.74 9.80 -12.44
N MET A 73 5.79 8.71 -11.69
CA MET A 73 4.69 7.74 -11.62
C MET A 73 3.62 8.13 -10.61
N GLY A 74 3.99 8.92 -9.62
CA GLY A 74 3.10 9.34 -8.55
C GLY A 74 3.74 10.40 -7.67
N GLU A 75 3.02 10.80 -6.63
CA GLU A 75 3.48 11.80 -5.67
C GLU A 75 3.46 11.26 -4.25
N TRP A 76 4.25 11.89 -3.38
CA TRP A 76 4.40 11.53 -1.99
C TRP A 76 3.74 12.58 -1.11
N LEU A 77 2.82 12.15 -0.26
CA LEU A 77 2.03 13.01 0.62
C LEU A 77 2.16 12.51 2.05
N GLU A 78 2.83 13.27 2.90
CA GLU A 78 2.90 12.90 4.31
C GLU A 78 1.52 13.03 4.95
N ALA A 79 1.17 12.07 5.83
CA ALA A 79 -0.13 12.00 6.48
C ALA A 79 -0.20 13.05 7.58
N LYS A 80 -0.57 14.25 7.21
CA LYS A 80 -0.74 15.39 8.10
C LYS A 80 -2.19 15.81 8.16
N ARG A 81 -2.55 16.57 9.19
CA ARG A 81 -3.89 17.16 9.28
C ARG A 81 -4.18 17.97 8.01
N TYR A 82 -5.38 17.85 7.50
CA TYR A 82 -5.85 18.48 6.26
C TYR A 82 -5.25 17.92 4.96
N VAL A 83 -4.44 16.86 5.03
CA VAL A 83 -4.03 16.14 3.84
C VAL A 83 -4.97 14.96 3.65
N GLU A 84 -5.81 15.03 2.65
CA GLU A 84 -6.84 14.02 2.40
C GLU A 84 -6.24 12.78 1.74
N PRO A 85 -6.36 11.60 2.36
CA PRO A 85 -6.07 10.34 1.69
C PRO A 85 -7.15 10.05 0.64
N MET A 86 -6.83 9.28 -0.38
CA MET A 86 -7.79 8.91 -1.41
C MET A 86 -7.78 7.40 -1.65
N VAL A 87 -8.94 6.89 -2.06
CA VAL A 87 -9.04 5.49 -2.50
C VAL A 87 -8.04 5.26 -3.64
N GLY A 88 -7.29 4.16 -3.57
CA GLY A 88 -6.23 3.84 -4.52
C GLY A 88 -4.86 4.34 -4.13
N ASP A 89 -4.74 5.15 -3.08
CA ASP A 89 -3.45 5.51 -2.51
C ASP A 89 -2.77 4.27 -1.92
N ILE A 90 -1.46 4.24 -2.00
CA ILE A 90 -0.64 3.25 -1.31
C ILE A 90 -0.28 3.86 0.05
N ILE A 91 -0.90 3.37 1.09
CA ILE A 91 -0.67 3.87 2.45
C ILE A 91 0.56 3.22 3.03
N THR A 92 1.45 4.03 3.62
CA THR A 92 2.67 3.55 4.23
C THR A 92 2.67 3.83 5.72
N TYR A 93 3.23 2.90 6.47
CA TYR A 93 3.26 2.91 7.91
C TYR A 93 4.69 2.89 8.40
N ARG A 94 4.92 3.56 9.51
CA ARG A 94 6.26 3.69 10.09
C ARG A 94 6.17 3.62 11.60
N ASP A 95 6.96 2.73 12.19
CA ASP A 95 7.16 2.75 13.64
C ASP A 95 7.91 4.02 14.04
N GLY A 96 7.75 4.45 15.27
CA GLY A 96 8.46 5.62 15.79
C GLY A 96 9.97 5.46 15.66
N GLY A 97 10.65 6.56 15.38
CA GLY A 97 12.10 6.58 15.23
C GLY A 97 12.54 7.67 14.27
N GLU A 98 13.84 7.77 14.08
CA GLU A 98 14.44 8.71 13.15
C GLU A 98 15.01 7.94 11.95
N TYR A 99 14.72 8.42 10.74
CA TYR A 99 15.14 7.76 9.52
C TYR A 99 15.75 8.77 8.57
N ASN A 100 16.87 8.39 7.94
CA ASN A 100 17.52 9.24 6.95
C ASN A 100 16.81 9.23 5.60
N ASP A 101 16.07 8.16 5.32
CA ASP A 101 15.30 8.01 4.07
C ASP A 101 13.88 8.51 4.31
N GLN A 102 13.49 9.57 3.61
CA GLN A 102 12.15 10.13 3.73
C GLN A 102 11.04 9.15 3.32
N TYR A 103 11.37 8.13 2.54
CA TYR A 103 10.41 7.14 2.06
C TYR A 103 10.41 5.86 2.90
N HIS A 104 11.21 5.80 3.96
CA HIS A 104 11.26 4.61 4.79
C HIS A 104 9.85 4.24 5.28
N ALA A 105 9.50 2.96 5.15
CA ALA A 105 8.24 2.43 5.65
C ALA A 105 8.43 0.99 6.13
N ASP A 106 7.74 0.64 7.21
CA ASP A 106 7.81 -0.68 7.81
C ASP A 106 6.71 -1.60 7.31
N HIS A 107 5.64 -1.03 6.76
CA HIS A 107 4.49 -1.77 6.24
C HIS A 107 3.76 -0.92 5.20
N VAL A 108 2.93 -1.56 4.39
CA VAL A 108 2.25 -0.89 3.28
C VAL A 108 0.92 -1.59 2.98
N GLY A 109 -0.05 -0.82 2.50
CA GLY A 109 -1.34 -1.34 2.08
C GLY A 109 -1.95 -0.49 0.96
N ILE A 110 -3.18 -0.83 0.58
CA ILE A 110 -3.95 -0.12 -0.44
C ILE A 110 -5.19 0.45 0.22
N ILE A 111 -5.42 1.75 0.07
CA ILE A 111 -6.62 2.41 0.60
C ILE A 111 -7.81 2.03 -0.27
N VAL A 112 -8.84 1.49 0.38
CA VAL A 112 -10.08 1.07 -0.29
C VAL A 112 -11.29 1.89 0.16
N GLY A 113 -11.17 2.67 1.22
CA GLY A 113 -12.25 3.52 1.71
C GLY A 113 -11.71 4.68 2.55
N VAL A 114 -12.36 5.84 2.42
CA VAL A 114 -12.01 7.05 3.16
C VAL A 114 -13.30 7.75 3.55
N SER A 115 -13.39 8.19 4.80
CA SER A 115 -14.46 9.08 5.25
C SER A 115 -13.90 10.16 6.15
N GLU A 116 -14.53 11.34 6.09
CA GLU A 116 -14.08 12.50 6.86
C GLU A 116 -14.50 12.37 8.32
N SER A 117 -13.56 12.62 9.26
CA SER A 117 -13.83 12.56 10.70
C SER A 117 -14.37 13.86 11.27
N GLY A 118 -14.30 14.97 10.52
CA GLY A 118 -14.84 16.26 10.93
C GLY A 118 -13.85 17.16 11.67
N ASP A 119 -12.60 16.72 11.88
CA ASP A 119 -11.57 17.48 12.60
C ASP A 119 -10.30 17.72 11.77
N GLY A 120 -10.41 17.59 10.45
CA GLY A 120 -9.27 17.68 9.54
C GLY A 120 -8.50 16.38 9.41
N THR A 121 -9.07 15.28 9.92
CA THR A 121 -8.52 13.92 9.78
C THR A 121 -9.55 13.03 9.08
N TRP A 122 -9.11 11.84 8.70
CA TRP A 122 -9.93 10.90 7.93
C TRP A 122 -9.86 9.51 8.53
N ASP A 123 -11.00 8.82 8.46
CA ASP A 123 -11.07 7.39 8.77
C ASP A 123 -10.78 6.61 7.50
N ILE A 124 -9.81 5.71 7.58
CA ILE A 124 -9.24 5.01 6.43
C ILE A 124 -9.50 3.53 6.58
N THR A 125 -9.95 2.90 5.50
CA THR A 125 -9.98 1.45 5.38
C THR A 125 -8.90 1.06 4.37
N ALA A 126 -7.99 0.18 4.78
CA ALA A 126 -6.92 -0.33 3.92
C ALA A 126 -7.00 -1.84 3.80
N VAL A 127 -6.56 -2.38 2.67
CA VAL A 127 -6.35 -3.81 2.48
C VAL A 127 -4.85 -4.06 2.42
N GLU A 128 -4.39 -5.01 3.22
CA GLU A 128 -2.96 -5.25 3.44
C GLU A 128 -2.64 -6.73 3.36
N GLY A 129 -1.58 -7.07 2.66
CA GLY A 129 -1.00 -8.40 2.73
C GLY A 129 -0.10 -8.52 3.95
N ASN A 130 0.23 -9.75 4.34
CA ASN A 130 1.17 -10.02 5.42
C ASN A 130 0.71 -9.46 6.77
N THR A 131 -0.56 -9.66 7.11
CA THR A 131 -1.12 -9.17 8.36
C THR A 131 -1.93 -10.25 9.05
N GLY A 132 -1.96 -10.23 10.38
CA GLY A 132 -2.69 -11.20 11.19
C GLY A 132 -1.91 -12.47 11.51
N GLY A 133 -0.59 -12.50 11.31
CA GLY A 133 0.28 -13.63 11.58
C GLY A 133 1.71 -13.30 11.20
N ASP A 134 2.58 -14.31 11.21
CA ASP A 134 3.95 -14.13 10.71
C ASP A 134 3.97 -14.16 9.17
N ASN A 135 5.15 -14.06 8.58
CA ASN A 135 5.29 -13.96 7.11
C ASN A 135 4.69 -15.15 6.35
N ASP A 136 4.65 -16.33 6.94
CA ASP A 136 4.14 -17.52 6.27
C ASP A 136 2.69 -17.87 6.67
N SER A 137 2.23 -17.41 7.84
CA SER A 137 0.90 -17.72 8.37
C SER A 137 -0.09 -16.56 8.29
N SER A 138 0.35 -15.42 7.79
CA SER A 138 -0.49 -14.24 7.62
C SER A 138 -1.36 -14.34 6.36
N CYS A 139 -2.26 -13.38 6.20
CA CYS A 139 -3.11 -13.32 5.01
C CYS A 139 -3.41 -11.87 4.62
N VAL A 140 -4.20 -11.71 3.57
CA VAL A 140 -4.73 -10.40 3.16
C VAL A 140 -5.89 -10.06 4.07
N ASN A 141 -5.81 -8.92 4.74
CA ASN A 141 -6.84 -8.46 5.69
C ASN A 141 -7.21 -7.01 5.44
N LYS A 142 -8.41 -6.67 5.90
CA LYS A 142 -8.89 -5.29 5.94
C LYS A 142 -8.51 -4.70 7.30
N ARG A 143 -7.97 -3.49 7.31
CA ARG A 143 -7.57 -2.76 8.50
C ARG A 143 -8.16 -1.37 8.50
N TYR A 144 -8.35 -0.81 9.69
CA TYR A 144 -9.00 0.49 9.89
C TYR A 144 -8.08 1.41 10.70
N TYR A 145 -7.91 2.63 10.21
CA TYR A 145 -7.06 3.63 10.84
C TYR A 145 -7.73 5.00 10.79
N ASN A 146 -7.37 5.88 11.72
CA ASN A 146 -7.58 7.30 11.53
C ASN A 146 -6.26 7.92 11.08
N SER A 147 -6.30 8.92 10.20
CA SER A 147 -5.09 9.52 9.62
C SER A 147 -4.16 10.17 10.65
N LYS A 148 -4.66 10.50 11.86
CA LYS A 148 -3.81 11.03 12.94
C LYS A 148 -3.11 9.95 13.76
N ASN A 149 -3.38 8.66 13.49
CA ASN A 149 -2.67 7.57 14.15
C ASN A 149 -1.19 7.67 13.79
N GLY A 150 -0.33 7.72 14.80
CA GLY A 150 1.11 7.93 14.59
C GLY A 150 1.80 6.84 13.77
N TYR A 151 1.18 5.69 13.58
CA TYR A 151 1.69 4.62 12.72
C TYR A 151 1.47 4.94 11.23
N VAL A 152 0.40 5.66 10.88
CA VAL A 152 0.15 6.11 9.50
C VAL A 152 1.13 7.23 9.18
N TYR A 153 1.99 7.01 8.17
CA TYR A 153 3.06 7.96 7.88
C TYR A 153 2.81 8.79 6.64
N ALA A 154 2.51 8.15 5.50
CA ALA A 154 2.38 8.86 4.23
C ALA A 154 1.61 8.04 3.21
N TYR A 155 1.21 8.71 2.13
CA TYR A 155 0.51 8.11 1.00
C TYR A 155 1.37 8.28 -0.24
N TYR A 156 1.64 7.19 -0.95
CA TYR A 156 2.11 7.28 -2.33
C TYR A 156 0.87 7.28 -3.22
N ARG A 157 0.65 8.36 -3.94
CA ARG A 157 -0.51 8.52 -4.82
C ARG A 157 -0.08 8.34 -6.26
N PRO A 158 -0.40 7.21 -6.90
CA PRO A 158 -0.14 7.03 -8.32
C PRO A 158 -0.81 8.14 -9.13
N ASN A 159 -0.19 8.52 -10.24
CA ASN A 159 -0.75 9.52 -11.15
C ASN A 159 -1.88 8.89 -11.97
N TYR A 160 -2.95 8.50 -11.29
CA TYR A 160 -4.11 7.96 -11.98
C TYR A 160 -4.62 8.95 -13.03
N ASP A 161 -5.23 8.40 -14.02
CA ASP A 161 -5.74 9.19 -15.12
C ASP A 161 -6.77 10.20 -14.61
N ASN A 162 -6.51 11.44 -14.90
CA ASN A 162 -7.34 12.56 -14.45
C ASN A 162 -8.07 13.19 -15.62
#